data_9357d665245ae127c634f501e9110d11
#
_entry.id   9357d665245ae127c634f501e9110d11
#
_cell.length_a   1.000
_cell.length_b   1.000
_cell.length_c   1.000
_cell.angle_alpha   90.00
_cell.angle_beta   90.00
_cell.angle_gamma   90.00
#
_symmetry.space_group_name_H-M   'P 1'
#
loop_
_entity.id
_entity.type
_entity.pdbx_description
1 polymer ?
#
loop_
_entity_poly.entity_id
_entity_poly.type
_entity_poly.pdbx_seq_one_letter_code
_entity_poly.pdbx_strand_id
1 'polypeptide(L)'
;MKHLLFTTIVAVLLVGCGPLQSNAKSLHRAAEEGDIEAVKEYLAAGTDKNVRAGKWGDTPLHRAAFWGYTEIVELLINNEVDVNAKDDYGCTPLHDAAEYSHLEIAEMLIDRAPDMNALDYNGDTPLDLASGKTADLIRKHGGKTGKELKAERR
;
A
#
# COMPACT_ATOMS: atom_id res chain seq x y z
N MET A 1 -37.91 44.70 11.15
CA MET A 1 -38.19 43.58 12.04
C MET A 1 -37.72 42.35 11.31
N LYS A 2 -36.49 41.96 11.41
CA LYS A 2 -35.88 41.09 12.42
C LYS A 2 -36.62 39.74 12.40
N HIS A 3 -36.04 38.76 11.75
CA HIS A 3 -35.83 37.42 12.25
C HIS A 3 -35.58 36.45 11.14
N LEU A 4 -34.63 35.65 11.40
CA LEU A 4 -34.40 34.26 11.03
C LEU A 4 -33.34 34.02 9.99
N LEU A 5 -32.16 33.97 10.52
CA LEU A 5 -31.06 33.25 9.91
C LEU A 5 -30.38 32.42 11.00
N PHE A 6 -31.02 31.34 11.41
CA PHE A 6 -30.40 30.37 12.34
C PHE A 6 -31.04 28.98 12.22
N THR A 7 -30.96 28.39 11.04
CA THR A 7 -31.41 26.99 10.95
C THR A 7 -30.75 26.24 9.77
N THR A 8 -29.45 26.22 9.68
CA THR A 8 -28.85 25.29 8.70
C THR A 8 -27.49 24.72 9.11
N ILE A 9 -27.14 24.71 10.39
CA ILE A 9 -25.85 24.16 10.82
C ILE A 9 -25.97 22.94 11.76
N VAL A 10 -27.16 22.41 11.99
CA VAL A 10 -27.33 21.29 12.93
C VAL A 10 -27.62 19.94 12.27
N ALA A 11 -27.69 19.88 10.95
CA ALA A 11 -28.01 18.62 10.25
C ALA A 11 -26.81 17.77 9.84
N VAL A 12 -25.57 18.17 10.17
CA VAL A 12 -24.37 17.42 9.78
C VAL A 12 -23.76 16.60 10.94
N LEU A 13 -24.31 16.69 12.13
CA LEU A 13 -23.73 16.03 13.32
C LEU A 13 -24.48 14.77 13.79
N LEU A 14 -25.37 14.23 12.99
CA LEU A 14 -26.09 12.99 13.32
C LEU A 14 -26.00 11.90 12.24
N VAL A 15 -25.01 11.95 11.36
CA VAL A 15 -24.65 10.72 10.67
C VAL A 15 -23.75 9.93 11.63
N GLY A 16 -24.43 9.12 12.35
CA GLY A 16 -24.11 8.23 13.38
C GLY A 16 -22.71 7.66 13.34
N CYS A 17 -22.06 7.78 14.48
CA CYS A 17 -21.24 6.74 15.06
C CYS A 17 -22.10 5.46 15.22
N GLY A 18 -22.54 4.87 14.11
CA GLY A 18 -23.03 3.51 14.11
C GLY A 18 -21.79 2.60 13.97
N PRO A 19 -21.73 1.46 14.67
CA PRO A 19 -20.69 0.48 14.41
C PRO A 19 -20.79 0.16 12.93
N LEU A 20 -19.67 0.31 12.21
CA LEU A 20 -19.52 -0.19 10.85
C LEU A 20 -19.93 -1.65 10.87
N GLN A 21 -21.09 -1.91 10.34
CA GLN A 21 -21.73 -3.21 10.41
C GLN A 21 -20.85 -4.25 9.74
N SER A 22 -20.92 -5.46 10.21
CA SER A 22 -20.14 -6.65 9.88
C SER A 22 -20.08 -7.06 8.38
N ASN A 23 -20.54 -6.20 7.49
CA ASN A 23 -20.39 -6.27 6.03
C ASN A 23 -19.61 -5.08 5.46
N ALA A 24 -19.10 -4.18 6.28
CA ALA A 24 -18.26 -3.09 5.80
C ALA A 24 -16.92 -3.65 5.35
N LYS A 25 -16.57 -3.40 4.10
CA LYS A 25 -15.23 -3.66 3.57
C LYS A 25 -14.23 -2.94 4.48
N SER A 26 -13.12 -3.58 4.82
CA SER A 26 -12.01 -2.89 5.47
C SER A 26 -11.19 -2.14 4.42
N LEU A 27 -10.36 -1.18 4.84
CA LEU A 27 -9.41 -0.53 3.92
C LEU A 27 -8.58 -1.55 3.15
N HIS A 28 -8.11 -2.60 3.84
CA HIS A 28 -7.39 -3.70 3.24
C HIS A 28 -8.20 -4.39 2.13
N ARG A 29 -9.47 -4.71 2.38
CA ARG A 29 -10.33 -5.35 1.40
C ARG A 29 -10.70 -4.42 0.24
N ALA A 30 -10.88 -3.14 0.50
CA ALA A 30 -11.11 -2.14 -0.55
C ALA A 30 -9.91 -2.06 -1.49
N ALA A 31 -8.69 -2.09 -0.95
CA ALA A 31 -7.46 -2.13 -1.74
C ALA A 31 -7.31 -3.44 -2.53
N GLU A 32 -7.71 -4.58 -1.96
CA GLU A 32 -7.70 -5.89 -2.64
C GLU A 32 -8.70 -5.97 -3.80
N GLU A 33 -9.88 -5.34 -3.65
CA GLU A 33 -10.93 -5.34 -4.67
C GLU A 33 -10.79 -4.23 -5.71
N GLY A 34 -9.82 -3.32 -5.55
CA GLY A 34 -9.64 -2.19 -6.44
C GLY A 34 -10.69 -1.09 -6.28
N ASP A 35 -11.37 -1.04 -5.13
CA ASP A 35 -12.45 -0.08 -4.85
C ASP A 35 -11.87 1.25 -4.35
N ILE A 36 -11.47 2.11 -5.30
CA ILE A 36 -10.80 3.38 -5.01
C ILE A 36 -11.69 4.33 -4.18
N GLU A 37 -13.01 4.31 -4.39
CA GLU A 37 -13.91 5.19 -3.65
C GLU A 37 -14.01 4.75 -2.19
N ALA A 38 -14.11 3.44 -1.93
CA ALA A 38 -14.05 2.92 -0.57
C ALA A 38 -12.70 3.21 0.10
N VAL A 39 -11.58 3.11 -0.64
CA VAL A 39 -10.24 3.48 -0.11
C VAL A 39 -10.23 4.95 0.31
N LYS A 40 -10.73 5.88 -0.51
CA LYS A 40 -10.83 7.30 -0.17
C LYS A 40 -11.66 7.54 1.08
N GLU A 41 -12.82 6.87 1.20
CA GLU A 41 -13.70 7.00 2.35
C GLU A 41 -13.01 6.52 3.65
N TYR A 42 -12.32 5.38 3.62
CA TYR A 42 -11.59 4.86 4.78
C TYR A 42 -10.44 5.77 5.20
N LEU A 43 -9.68 6.30 4.25
CA LEU A 43 -8.59 7.24 4.52
C LEU A 43 -9.13 8.55 5.11
N ALA A 44 -10.22 9.10 4.57
CA ALA A 44 -10.87 10.29 5.08
C ALA A 44 -11.46 10.09 6.50
N ALA A 45 -11.90 8.88 6.82
CA ALA A 45 -12.38 8.50 8.15
C ALA A 45 -11.26 8.31 9.19
N GLY A 46 -9.99 8.43 8.79
CA GLY A 46 -8.83 8.26 9.66
C GLY A 46 -8.56 6.79 10.04
N THR A 47 -8.98 5.85 9.21
CA THR A 47 -8.67 4.43 9.41
C THR A 47 -7.15 4.21 9.40
N ASP A 48 -6.68 3.26 10.22
CA ASP A 48 -5.27 2.88 10.19
C ASP A 48 -4.87 2.40 8.78
N LYS A 49 -4.06 3.21 8.13
CA LYS A 49 -3.61 3.02 6.75
C LYS A 49 -2.56 1.93 6.58
N ASN A 50 -1.93 1.53 7.70
CA ASN A 50 -0.93 0.47 7.73
C ASN A 50 -1.46 -0.82 8.39
N VAL A 51 -2.79 -0.93 8.53
CA VAL A 51 -3.42 -2.11 9.10
C VAL A 51 -2.96 -3.37 8.39
N ARG A 52 -2.48 -4.33 9.17
CA ARG A 52 -2.11 -5.65 8.67
C ARG A 52 -3.32 -6.58 8.79
N ALA A 53 -3.72 -7.20 7.70
CA ALA A 53 -4.90 -8.04 7.65
C ALA A 53 -4.71 -9.23 6.70
N GLY A 54 -5.75 -10.05 6.59
CA GLY A 54 -5.72 -11.21 5.71
C GLY A 54 -4.90 -12.37 6.27
N LYS A 55 -4.72 -13.38 5.44
CA LYS A 55 -4.01 -14.63 5.79
C LYS A 55 -2.50 -14.43 5.91
N TRP A 56 -1.98 -13.41 5.26
CA TRP A 56 -0.54 -13.18 5.12
C TRP A 56 -0.04 -11.93 5.84
N GLY A 57 -0.90 -11.27 6.61
CA GLY A 57 -0.52 -10.10 7.39
C GLY A 57 -0.08 -8.90 6.55
N ASP A 58 -0.58 -8.80 5.34
CA ASP A 58 -0.26 -7.75 4.40
C ASP A 58 -1.01 -6.44 4.69
N THR A 59 -0.48 -5.33 4.23
CA THR A 59 -1.10 -4.01 4.32
C THR A 59 -1.95 -3.71 3.08
N PRO A 60 -2.81 -2.67 3.11
CA PRO A 60 -3.52 -2.22 1.91
C PRO A 60 -2.58 -1.91 0.73
N LEU A 61 -1.37 -1.40 1.01
CA LEU A 61 -0.38 -1.12 -0.02
C LEU A 61 0.16 -2.39 -0.69
N HIS A 62 0.42 -3.47 0.07
CA HIS A 62 0.78 -4.77 -0.51
C HIS A 62 -0.31 -5.25 -1.47
N ARG A 63 -1.59 -5.20 -1.06
CA ARG A 63 -2.69 -5.64 -1.91
C ARG A 63 -2.81 -4.82 -3.19
N ALA A 64 -2.74 -3.51 -3.08
CA ALA A 64 -2.79 -2.65 -4.26
C ALA A 64 -1.59 -2.90 -5.20
N ALA A 65 -0.38 -3.11 -4.64
CA ALA A 65 0.82 -3.42 -5.42
C ALA A 65 0.75 -4.80 -6.08
N PHE A 66 0.27 -5.81 -5.38
CA PHE A 66 0.06 -7.17 -5.89
C PHE A 66 -0.89 -7.21 -7.09
N TRP A 67 -2.04 -6.52 -6.98
CA TRP A 67 -3.06 -6.50 -8.03
C TRP A 67 -2.81 -5.48 -9.14
N GLY A 68 -1.82 -4.61 -9.00
CA GLY A 68 -1.50 -3.60 -10.01
C GLY A 68 -2.44 -2.39 -10.02
N TYR A 69 -3.06 -2.05 -8.89
CA TYR A 69 -3.97 -0.91 -8.78
C TYR A 69 -3.20 0.41 -8.58
N THR A 70 -2.66 0.94 -9.66
CA THR A 70 -1.79 2.12 -9.69
C THR A 70 -2.40 3.32 -8.97
N GLU A 71 -3.67 3.66 -9.23
CA GLU A 71 -4.34 4.79 -8.60
C GLU A 71 -4.51 4.62 -7.08
N ILE A 72 -4.73 3.40 -6.60
CA ILE A 72 -4.83 3.09 -5.18
C ILE A 72 -3.45 3.19 -4.52
N VAL A 73 -2.41 2.70 -5.19
CA VAL A 73 -1.02 2.83 -4.72
C VAL A 73 -0.65 4.31 -4.59
N GLU A 74 -0.92 5.12 -5.60
CA GLU A 74 -0.67 6.57 -5.56
C GLU A 74 -1.42 7.23 -4.39
N LEU A 75 -2.69 6.91 -4.21
CA LEU A 75 -3.52 7.45 -3.13
C LEU A 75 -2.97 7.06 -1.76
N LEU A 76 -2.58 5.82 -1.56
CA LEU A 76 -2.00 5.34 -0.31
C LEU A 76 -0.67 6.03 -0.02
N ILE A 77 0.23 6.09 -1.00
CA ILE A 77 1.53 6.76 -0.88
C ILE A 77 1.36 8.24 -0.54
N ASN A 78 0.41 8.94 -1.17
CA ASN A 78 0.12 10.35 -0.87
C ASN A 78 -0.47 10.55 0.53
N ASN A 79 -0.99 9.50 1.15
CA ASN A 79 -1.40 9.48 2.55
C ASN A 79 -0.31 8.96 3.50
N GLU A 80 0.95 8.94 3.07
CA GLU A 80 2.11 8.63 3.91
C GLU A 80 2.02 7.24 4.59
N VAL A 81 1.67 6.20 3.84
CA VAL A 81 1.75 4.81 4.30
C VAL A 81 3.19 4.36 4.45
N ASP A 82 3.41 3.33 5.25
CA ASP A 82 4.73 2.69 5.36
C ASP A 82 5.02 1.84 4.11
N VAL A 83 5.87 2.37 3.22
CA VAL A 83 6.30 1.69 1.98
C VAL A 83 7.24 0.51 2.24
N ASN A 84 7.77 0.38 3.45
CA ASN A 84 8.67 -0.69 3.88
C ASN A 84 8.01 -1.71 4.80
N ALA A 85 6.70 -1.61 5.01
CA ALA A 85 5.97 -2.59 5.79
C ALA A 85 6.25 -4.00 5.26
N LYS A 86 6.43 -4.94 6.18
CA LYS A 86 6.65 -6.36 5.84
C LYS A 86 5.42 -7.19 6.18
N ASP A 87 5.06 -8.06 5.28
CA ASP A 87 4.05 -9.09 5.52
C ASP A 87 4.60 -10.25 6.36
N ASP A 88 3.83 -11.33 6.53
CA ASP A 88 4.23 -12.50 7.30
C ASP A 88 5.28 -13.39 6.60
N TYR A 89 5.65 -13.09 5.36
CA TYR A 89 6.74 -13.72 4.62
C TYR A 89 7.98 -12.84 4.53
N GLY A 90 7.93 -11.64 5.09
CA GLY A 90 9.00 -10.65 5.03
C GLY A 90 9.01 -9.84 3.74
N CYS A 91 8.01 -10.03 2.86
CA CYS A 91 7.86 -9.27 1.63
C CYS A 91 7.45 -7.83 1.93
N THR A 92 7.93 -6.89 1.09
CA THR A 92 7.50 -5.50 1.08
C THR A 92 6.61 -5.26 -0.14
N PRO A 93 5.85 -4.15 -0.23
CA PRO A 93 5.09 -3.82 -1.42
C PRO A 93 5.91 -3.80 -2.72
N LEU A 94 7.22 -3.50 -2.63
CA LEU A 94 8.11 -3.55 -3.78
C LEU A 94 8.39 -4.99 -4.24
N HIS A 95 8.40 -5.99 -3.34
CA HIS A 95 8.47 -7.40 -3.75
C HIS A 95 7.24 -7.77 -4.57
N ASP A 96 6.02 -7.38 -4.12
CA ASP A 96 4.80 -7.65 -4.86
C ASP A 96 4.81 -6.99 -6.24
N ALA A 97 5.13 -5.70 -6.32
CA ALA A 97 5.20 -5.00 -7.60
C ALA A 97 6.26 -5.61 -8.55
N ALA A 98 7.38 -6.11 -8.01
CA ALA A 98 8.45 -6.74 -8.76
C ALA A 98 8.05 -8.12 -9.31
N GLU A 99 7.46 -8.98 -8.48
CA GLU A 99 7.02 -10.32 -8.85
C GLU A 99 5.99 -10.29 -9.99
N TYR A 100 5.04 -9.35 -9.91
CA TYR A 100 3.98 -9.22 -10.91
C TYR A 100 4.30 -8.23 -12.04
N SER A 101 5.56 -7.72 -12.07
CA SER A 101 6.06 -6.82 -13.14
C SER A 101 5.25 -5.54 -13.31
N HIS A 102 4.71 -4.99 -12.23
CA HIS A 102 3.99 -3.72 -12.20
C HIS A 102 4.97 -2.54 -12.21
N LEU A 103 5.50 -2.23 -13.40
CA LEU A 103 6.58 -1.25 -13.59
C LEU A 103 6.25 0.12 -12.98
N GLU A 104 5.08 0.68 -13.29
CA GLU A 104 4.66 2.00 -12.83
C GLU A 104 4.54 2.06 -11.30
N ILE A 105 4.04 0.99 -10.69
CA ILE A 105 3.97 0.88 -9.22
C ILE A 105 5.37 0.79 -8.62
N ALA A 106 6.25 0.01 -9.23
CA ALA A 106 7.64 -0.07 -8.79
C ALA A 106 8.34 1.30 -8.88
N GLU A 107 8.11 2.10 -9.94
CA GLU A 107 8.60 3.47 -10.06
C GLU A 107 8.11 4.35 -8.91
N MET A 108 6.80 4.36 -8.65
CA MET A 108 6.21 5.16 -7.57
C MET A 108 6.74 4.77 -6.18
N LEU A 109 6.92 3.47 -5.94
CA LEU A 109 7.50 2.99 -4.67
C LEU A 109 8.95 3.42 -4.54
N ILE A 110 9.77 3.29 -5.60
CA ILE A 110 11.18 3.66 -5.63
C ILE A 110 11.39 5.15 -5.33
N ASP A 111 10.51 6.02 -5.83
CA ASP A 111 10.55 7.46 -5.57
C ASP A 111 10.34 7.82 -4.08
N ARG A 112 9.84 6.89 -3.29
CA ARG A 112 9.67 7.04 -1.83
C ARG A 112 10.81 6.42 -1.03
N ALA A 113 11.95 6.15 -1.68
CA ALA A 113 13.18 5.62 -1.08
C ALA A 113 12.94 4.33 -0.24
N PRO A 114 12.39 3.27 -0.81
CA PRO A 114 12.16 2.02 -0.11
C PRO A 114 13.49 1.33 0.18
N ASP A 115 13.45 0.32 1.05
CA ASP A 115 14.58 -0.62 1.18
C ASP A 115 14.64 -1.53 -0.06
N MET A 116 15.41 -1.10 -1.06
CA MET A 116 15.58 -1.80 -2.34
C MET A 116 16.16 -3.21 -2.18
N ASN A 117 16.79 -3.48 -1.04
CA ASN A 117 17.51 -4.72 -0.75
C ASN A 117 16.91 -5.47 0.45
N ALA A 118 15.64 -5.15 0.78
CA ALA A 118 14.90 -5.90 1.79
C ALA A 118 14.91 -7.39 1.42
N LEU A 119 15.17 -8.23 2.40
CA LEU A 119 15.11 -9.69 2.22
C LEU A 119 13.77 -10.20 2.74
N ASP A 120 13.15 -11.05 1.96
CA ASP A 120 12.07 -11.92 2.42
C ASP A 120 12.62 -13.09 3.24
N TYR A 121 11.78 -13.99 3.71
CA TYR A 121 12.22 -15.13 4.51
C TYR A 121 12.93 -16.23 3.72
N ASN A 122 12.86 -16.23 2.38
CA ASN A 122 13.63 -17.10 1.50
C ASN A 122 15.06 -16.53 1.26
N GLY A 123 15.24 -15.25 1.58
CA GLY A 123 16.45 -14.50 1.32
C GLY A 123 16.49 -13.89 -0.08
N ASP A 124 15.33 -13.72 -0.70
CA ASP A 124 15.13 -13.05 -1.97
C ASP A 124 14.89 -11.56 -1.75
N THR A 125 15.38 -10.73 -2.67
CA THR A 125 15.12 -9.29 -2.73
C THR A 125 14.07 -9.00 -3.78
N PRO A 126 13.50 -7.79 -3.84
CA PRO A 126 12.62 -7.40 -4.94
C PRO A 126 13.24 -7.65 -6.32
N LEU A 127 14.58 -7.51 -6.45
CA LEU A 127 15.28 -7.77 -7.71
C LEU A 127 15.31 -9.27 -8.06
N ASP A 128 15.40 -10.17 -7.09
CA ASP A 128 15.35 -11.62 -7.36
C ASP A 128 13.99 -12.06 -7.95
N LEU A 129 12.93 -11.38 -7.57
CA LEU A 129 11.56 -11.65 -8.04
C LEU A 129 11.22 -10.91 -9.35
N ALA A 130 11.95 -9.84 -9.66
CA ALA A 130 11.67 -8.97 -10.79
C ALA A 130 12.06 -9.58 -12.13
N SER A 131 11.38 -9.18 -13.19
CA SER A 131 11.74 -9.53 -14.57
C SER A 131 11.65 -8.32 -15.52
N GLY A 132 12.28 -8.42 -16.67
CA GLY A 132 12.22 -7.41 -17.74
C GLY A 132 12.54 -5.99 -17.27
N LYS A 133 11.70 -5.04 -17.67
CA LYS A 133 11.89 -3.61 -17.36
C LYS A 133 11.87 -3.29 -15.87
N THR A 134 11.09 -4.04 -15.09
CA THR A 134 11.04 -3.84 -13.63
C THR A 134 12.36 -4.22 -12.97
N ALA A 135 12.99 -5.32 -13.42
CA ALA A 135 14.33 -5.70 -12.95
C ALA A 135 15.38 -4.64 -13.32
N ASP A 136 15.35 -4.13 -14.57
CA ASP A 136 16.24 -3.08 -15.03
C ASP A 136 16.10 -1.80 -14.20
N LEU A 137 14.85 -1.42 -13.88
CA LEU A 137 14.55 -0.27 -13.06
C LEU A 137 15.11 -0.42 -11.64
N ILE A 138 14.81 -1.54 -10.97
CA ILE A 138 15.28 -1.82 -9.61
C ILE A 138 16.80 -1.83 -9.57
N ARG A 139 17.46 -2.48 -10.54
CA ARG A 139 18.92 -2.51 -10.64
C ARG A 139 19.53 -1.13 -10.84
N LYS A 140 18.93 -0.31 -11.71
CA LYS A 140 19.34 1.09 -11.95
C LYS A 140 19.34 1.93 -10.67
N HIS A 141 18.41 1.66 -9.75
CA HIS A 141 18.30 2.38 -8.48
C HIS A 141 19.04 1.70 -7.31
N GLY A 142 19.93 0.76 -7.58
CA GLY A 142 20.82 0.16 -6.58
C GLY A 142 20.29 -1.13 -5.95
N GLY A 143 19.24 -1.72 -6.52
CA GLY A 143 18.77 -3.05 -6.12
C GLY A 143 19.83 -4.11 -6.43
N LYS A 144 20.01 -5.03 -5.50
CA LYS A 144 20.93 -6.18 -5.57
C LYS A 144 20.16 -7.46 -5.32
N THR A 145 20.63 -8.55 -5.86
CA THR A 145 20.07 -9.88 -5.54
C THR A 145 20.53 -10.33 -4.15
N GLY A 146 19.78 -11.23 -3.53
CA GLY A 146 20.16 -11.83 -2.25
C GLY A 146 21.52 -12.54 -2.33
N LYS A 147 21.87 -13.09 -3.49
CA LYS A 147 23.18 -13.69 -3.74
C LYS A 147 24.31 -12.65 -3.71
N GLU A 148 24.12 -11.50 -4.36
CA GLU A 148 25.08 -10.39 -4.36
C GLU A 148 25.29 -9.85 -2.94
N LEU A 149 24.20 -9.64 -2.19
CA LEU A 149 24.27 -9.19 -0.79
C LEU A 149 25.01 -10.18 0.12
N LYS A 150 24.83 -11.49 -0.08
CA LYS A 150 25.58 -12.53 0.68
C LYS A 150 27.08 -12.52 0.34
N ALA A 151 27.44 -12.21 -0.90
CA ALA A 151 28.83 -12.14 -1.33
C ALA A 151 29.59 -10.93 -0.73
N GLU A 152 28.90 -9.79 -0.57
CA GLU A 152 29.48 -8.57 0.01
C GLU A 152 29.72 -8.65 1.52
N ARG A 153 29.07 -9.57 2.21
CA ARG A 153 29.22 -9.77 3.68
C ARG A 153 30.36 -10.72 4.06
N ARG A 154 31.06 -11.26 3.07
CA ARG A 154 32.22 -12.18 3.26
C ARG A 154 33.55 -11.46 3.12
#